data_467bdea81149ba8881c3da9592b4199a
#
_entry.id   467bdea81149ba8881c3da9592b4199a
#
_cell.length_a   1.000
_cell.length_b   1.000
_cell.length_c   1.000
_cell.angle_alpha   90.00
_cell.angle_beta   90.00
_cell.angle_gamma   90.00
#
_symmetry.space_group_name_H-M   'P 1'
#
loop_
_entity.id
_entity.type
_entity.pdbx_description
1 polymer ?
#
loop_
_entity_poly.entity_id
_entity_poly.type
_entity_poly.pdbx_seq_one_letter_code
_entity_poly.pdbx_strand_id
1 'polypeptide(L)'
;AMSDTTADLVRRVRTPDRQFMTSPEVEHQQTMRVLLVVALGLATVLIGGLVMQMIGEQGLSNSYAVLADAFLHGRLDVSQCVDIDCATYQDKFYVVFPPAPAVLSMPFVAIFGVSFAGFIALATVITGTSVFVWSRIFAALRVERMTAVWLLIALAFGTPLYYVTIRGDGVWFLAQACGFLAVSAALW
;
A
#
# COMPACT_ATOMS: atom_id res chain seq x y z
N ALA A 1 -78.99 14.87 -9.62
CA ALA A 1 -77.76 15.65 -9.33
C ALA A 1 -77.02 15.15 -8.07
N MET A 2 -76.81 13.81 -7.94
CA MET A 2 -76.12 13.23 -6.76
C MET A 2 -75.33 12.01 -7.17
N SER A 3 -74.76 12.02 -8.36
CA SER A 3 -74.01 10.87 -8.93
C SER A 3 -72.51 11.15 -9.23
N ASP A 4 -72.08 12.40 -9.28
CA ASP A 4 -70.73 12.75 -9.68
C ASP A 4 -69.74 12.80 -8.53
N THR A 5 -70.19 13.08 -7.28
CA THR A 5 -69.34 13.25 -6.11
C THR A 5 -68.75 11.91 -5.59
N THR A 6 -69.48 10.81 -5.76
CA THR A 6 -69.03 9.47 -5.37
C THR A 6 -68.02 8.86 -6.32
N ALA A 7 -68.10 9.16 -7.60
CA ALA A 7 -67.15 8.72 -8.63
C ALA A 7 -65.82 9.41 -8.48
N ASP A 8 -65.78 10.67 -8.07
CA ASP A 8 -64.53 11.44 -7.85
C ASP A 8 -63.80 11.03 -6.57
N LEU A 9 -64.53 10.66 -5.50
CA LEU A 9 -63.98 10.10 -4.29
C LEU A 9 -63.34 8.73 -4.51
N VAL A 10 -63.96 7.85 -5.31
CA VAL A 10 -63.43 6.53 -5.63
C VAL A 10 -62.17 6.64 -6.52
N ARG A 11 -62.10 7.68 -7.38
CA ARG A 11 -60.93 7.94 -8.22
C ARG A 11 -59.71 8.43 -7.40
N ARG A 12 -59.94 9.22 -6.35
CA ARG A 12 -58.86 9.70 -5.44
C ARG A 12 -58.31 8.60 -4.53
N VAL A 13 -59.08 7.59 -4.20
CA VAL A 13 -58.66 6.46 -3.37
C VAL A 13 -57.89 5.40 -4.17
N ARG A 14 -57.99 5.42 -5.52
CA ARG A 14 -57.42 4.35 -6.37
C ARG A 14 -56.11 4.69 -7.07
N THR A 15 -55.52 5.83 -6.80
CA THR A 15 -54.14 6.11 -7.15
C THR A 15 -53.32 6.03 -5.86
N PRO A 16 -52.71 4.88 -5.51
CA PRO A 16 -51.65 4.93 -4.56
C PRO A 16 -50.57 5.82 -5.17
N ASP A 17 -50.38 6.95 -4.55
CA ASP A 17 -49.33 7.90 -4.88
C ASP A 17 -47.98 7.12 -4.81
N ARG A 18 -47.55 6.56 -5.95
CA ARG A 18 -46.27 5.94 -6.13
C ARG A 18 -45.18 7.02 -6.21
N GLN A 19 -45.31 8.05 -5.42
CA GLN A 19 -44.24 9.01 -5.14
C GLN A 19 -43.48 8.62 -3.86
N PHE A 20 -43.21 7.31 -3.65
CA PHE A 20 -41.98 6.91 -2.99
C PHE A 20 -40.84 6.91 -4.04
N MET A 21 -40.73 7.97 -4.82
CA MET A 21 -39.48 8.32 -5.41
C MET A 21 -38.60 8.73 -4.22
N THR A 22 -37.68 7.87 -3.85
CA THR A 22 -36.60 8.20 -2.92
C THR A 22 -36.03 9.52 -3.41
N SER A 23 -36.05 10.54 -2.57
CA SER A 23 -35.53 11.85 -2.98
C SER A 23 -34.08 11.64 -3.42
N PRO A 24 -33.56 12.33 -4.45
CA PRO A 24 -32.19 12.14 -4.94
C PRO A 24 -31.16 12.31 -3.85
N GLU A 25 -31.45 13.03 -2.78
CA GLU A 25 -30.64 13.14 -1.58
C GLU A 25 -30.53 11.84 -0.78
N VAL A 26 -31.62 11.08 -0.64
CA VAL A 26 -31.64 9.80 0.08
C VAL A 26 -30.86 8.74 -0.69
N GLU A 27 -31.02 8.71 -2.01
CA GLU A 27 -30.27 7.79 -2.88
C GLU A 27 -28.77 8.11 -2.85
N HIS A 28 -28.40 9.38 -2.90
CA HIS A 28 -27.01 9.83 -2.79
C HIS A 28 -26.39 9.47 -1.43
N GLN A 29 -27.11 9.69 -0.32
CA GLN A 29 -26.64 9.31 1.01
C GLN A 29 -26.49 7.80 1.17
N GLN A 30 -27.39 7.02 0.60
CA GLN A 30 -27.31 5.56 0.66
C GLN A 30 -26.13 5.03 -0.15
N THR A 31 -25.89 5.56 -1.34
CA THR A 31 -24.72 5.23 -2.17
C THR A 31 -23.41 5.59 -1.45
N MET A 32 -23.34 6.77 -0.83
CA MET A 32 -22.16 7.19 -0.08
C MET A 32 -21.87 6.27 1.13
N ARG A 33 -22.89 5.83 1.85
CA ARG A 33 -22.75 4.88 2.96
C ARG A 33 -22.24 3.52 2.48
N VAL A 34 -22.76 3.01 1.37
CA VAL A 34 -22.30 1.75 0.78
C VAL A 34 -20.84 1.85 0.36
N LEU A 35 -20.45 2.93 -0.32
CA LEU A 35 -19.07 3.17 -0.73
C LEU A 35 -18.12 3.26 0.49
N LEU A 36 -18.54 3.93 1.56
CA LEU A 36 -17.75 4.01 2.79
C LEU A 36 -17.55 2.65 3.44
N VAL A 37 -18.61 1.83 3.54
CA VAL A 37 -18.53 0.48 4.10
C VAL A 37 -17.60 -0.41 3.27
N VAL A 38 -17.72 -0.36 1.94
CA VAL A 38 -16.85 -1.12 1.02
C VAL A 38 -15.40 -0.66 1.16
N ALA A 39 -15.15 0.65 1.20
CA ALA A 39 -13.81 1.21 1.35
C ALA A 39 -13.19 0.81 2.71
N LEU A 40 -13.97 0.87 3.79
CA LEU A 40 -13.51 0.46 5.12
C LEU A 40 -13.24 -1.04 5.18
N GLY A 41 -14.09 -1.86 4.58
CA GLY A 41 -13.89 -3.31 4.49
C GLY A 41 -12.61 -3.64 3.70
N LEU A 42 -12.41 -3.01 2.55
CA LEU A 42 -11.20 -3.19 1.75
C LEU A 42 -9.94 -2.75 2.52
N ALA A 43 -9.96 -1.59 3.16
CA ALA A 43 -8.86 -1.10 3.98
C ALA A 43 -8.52 -2.08 5.12
N THR A 44 -9.54 -2.65 5.79
CA THR A 44 -9.35 -3.64 6.84
C THR A 44 -8.66 -4.90 6.31
N VAL A 45 -9.08 -5.42 5.15
CA VAL A 45 -8.46 -6.60 4.52
C VAL A 45 -7.00 -6.31 4.13
N LEU A 46 -6.74 -5.14 3.53
CA LEU A 46 -5.38 -4.77 3.10
C LEU A 46 -4.44 -4.58 4.30
N ILE A 47 -4.88 -3.86 5.33
CA ILE A 47 -4.08 -3.66 6.55
C ILE A 47 -3.89 -4.99 7.28
N GLY A 48 -4.94 -5.80 7.41
CA GLY A 48 -4.86 -7.11 8.03
C GLY A 48 -3.89 -8.03 7.30
N GLY A 49 -3.92 -8.04 5.97
CA GLY A 49 -2.97 -8.79 5.14
C GLY A 49 -1.52 -8.34 5.37
N LEU A 50 -1.27 -7.04 5.42
CA LEU A 50 0.06 -6.49 5.72
C LEU A 50 0.56 -6.90 7.11
N VAL A 51 -0.28 -6.77 8.13
CA VAL A 51 0.06 -7.16 9.51
C VAL A 51 0.35 -8.66 9.61
N MET A 52 -0.45 -9.50 8.97
CA MET A 52 -0.23 -10.95 8.94
C MET A 52 1.10 -11.32 8.26
N GLN A 53 1.47 -10.64 7.17
CA GLN A 53 2.77 -10.84 6.53
C GLN A 53 3.93 -10.40 7.43
N MET A 54 3.82 -9.26 8.12
CA MET A 54 4.83 -8.80 9.07
C MET A 54 5.03 -9.80 10.23
N ILE A 55 3.96 -10.38 10.76
CA ILE A 55 4.04 -11.38 11.84
C ILE A 55 4.64 -12.69 11.34
N GLY A 56 4.38 -13.07 10.09
CA GLY A 56 4.88 -14.29 9.47
C GLY A 56 6.31 -14.20 8.94
N GLU A 57 6.92 -13.00 8.92
CA GLU A 57 8.27 -12.79 8.40
C GLU A 57 9.30 -13.56 9.24
N GLN A 58 10.20 -14.26 8.55
CA GLN A 58 11.26 -15.03 9.20
C GLN A 58 12.62 -14.36 9.01
N GLY A 59 13.49 -14.48 10.00
CA GLY A 59 14.88 -14.05 9.89
C GLY A 59 15.62 -14.80 8.77
N LEU A 60 16.62 -14.14 8.17
CA LEU A 60 17.33 -14.61 6.97
C LEU A 60 16.47 -14.72 5.72
N SER A 61 15.35 -14.02 5.68
CA SER A 61 14.46 -13.98 4.52
C SER A 61 14.99 -13.11 3.37
N ASN A 62 16.05 -12.31 3.61
CA ASN A 62 16.51 -11.29 2.68
C ASN A 62 18.04 -11.18 2.65
N SER A 63 18.66 -11.30 1.47
CA SER A 63 20.11 -11.17 1.26
C SER A 63 20.65 -9.80 1.67
N TYR A 64 19.82 -8.77 1.80
CA TYR A 64 20.27 -7.47 2.33
C TYR A 64 20.65 -7.51 3.80
N ALA A 65 20.17 -8.48 4.60
CA ALA A 65 20.64 -8.65 5.97
C ALA A 65 22.12 -9.05 6.01
N VAL A 66 22.51 -10.04 5.20
CA VAL A 66 23.92 -10.49 5.15
C VAL A 66 24.83 -9.48 4.47
N LEU A 67 24.32 -8.72 3.50
CA LEU A 67 25.06 -7.63 2.86
C LEU A 67 25.25 -6.44 3.82
N ALA A 68 24.23 -6.09 4.60
CA ALA A 68 24.32 -5.05 5.64
C ALA A 68 25.34 -5.44 6.72
N ASP A 69 25.33 -6.70 7.16
CA ASP A 69 26.33 -7.22 8.09
C ASP A 69 27.74 -7.16 7.50
N ALA A 70 27.93 -7.54 6.24
CA ALA A 70 29.20 -7.40 5.55
C ALA A 70 29.69 -5.95 5.53
N PHE A 71 28.83 -4.98 5.23
CA PHE A 71 29.16 -3.55 5.24
C PHE A 71 29.53 -3.05 6.64
N LEU A 72 28.83 -3.49 7.69
CA LEU A 72 29.15 -3.14 9.07
C LEU A 72 30.56 -3.62 9.48
N HIS A 73 31.05 -4.69 8.84
CA HIS A 73 32.39 -5.23 9.06
C HIS A 73 33.42 -4.82 7.98
N GLY A 74 33.09 -3.82 7.15
CA GLY A 74 33.99 -3.31 6.11
C GLY A 74 34.25 -4.30 4.96
N ARG A 75 33.35 -5.26 4.73
CA ARG A 75 33.43 -6.27 3.68
C ARG A 75 32.40 -6.04 2.58
N LEU A 76 32.69 -6.50 1.37
CA LEU A 76 31.76 -6.53 0.24
C LEU A 76 31.27 -7.94 -0.07
N ASP A 77 32.01 -8.95 0.36
CA ASP A 77 31.66 -10.36 0.26
C ASP A 77 30.78 -10.77 1.45
N VAL A 78 29.83 -11.64 1.19
CA VAL A 78 28.90 -12.18 2.19
C VAL A 78 29.30 -13.60 2.61
N SER A 79 28.97 -13.98 3.85
CA SER A 79 29.34 -15.29 4.39
C SER A 79 28.54 -16.45 3.79
N GLN A 80 27.34 -16.16 3.29
CA GLN A 80 26.45 -17.13 2.68
C GLN A 80 25.56 -16.47 1.64
N CYS A 81 25.16 -17.25 0.64
CA CYS A 81 24.13 -16.86 -0.31
C CYS A 81 22.78 -17.27 0.26
N VAL A 82 21.91 -16.31 0.57
CA VAL A 82 20.55 -16.55 1.09
C VAL A 82 19.58 -16.78 -0.06
N ASP A 83 19.73 -16.01 -1.15
CA ASP A 83 18.97 -16.16 -2.38
C ASP A 83 19.79 -16.87 -3.45
N ILE A 84 19.11 -17.39 -4.47
CA ILE A 84 19.76 -18.04 -5.63
C ILE A 84 20.58 -17.07 -6.49
N ASP A 85 20.36 -15.77 -6.36
CA ASP A 85 20.94 -14.73 -7.21
C ASP A 85 22.20 -14.12 -6.58
N CYS A 86 23.22 -14.94 -6.31
CA CYS A 86 24.54 -14.47 -5.88
C CYS A 86 25.58 -14.69 -6.98
N ALA A 87 26.58 -13.81 -7.04
CA ALA A 87 27.78 -14.01 -7.83
C ALA A 87 28.86 -14.68 -6.98
N THR A 88 29.57 -15.65 -7.54
CA THR A 88 30.75 -16.24 -6.90
C THR A 88 31.99 -15.77 -7.65
N TYR A 89 32.95 -15.21 -6.91
CA TYR A 89 34.23 -14.78 -7.43
C TYR A 89 35.34 -15.04 -6.40
N GLN A 90 36.40 -15.73 -6.79
CA GLN A 90 37.54 -16.12 -5.91
C GLN A 90 37.05 -16.79 -4.61
N ASP A 91 36.19 -17.78 -4.73
CA ASP A 91 35.56 -18.52 -3.62
C ASP A 91 34.80 -17.68 -2.60
N LYS A 92 34.38 -16.47 -2.99
CA LYS A 92 33.57 -15.57 -2.20
C LYS A 92 32.22 -15.31 -2.86
N PHE A 93 31.20 -15.10 -2.04
CA PHE A 93 29.85 -14.77 -2.48
C PHE A 93 29.63 -13.26 -2.48
N TYR A 94 28.96 -12.77 -3.50
CA TYR A 94 28.59 -11.36 -3.63
C TYR A 94 27.10 -11.24 -3.95
N VAL A 95 26.43 -10.36 -3.23
CA VAL A 95 25.03 -10.00 -3.54
C VAL A 95 25.04 -9.10 -4.76
N VAL A 96 24.31 -9.50 -5.82
CA VAL A 96 24.30 -8.80 -7.12
C VAL A 96 23.29 -7.64 -7.19
N PHE A 97 22.54 -7.44 -6.12
CA PHE A 97 21.50 -6.41 -6.05
C PHE A 97 22.06 -5.02 -5.68
N PRO A 98 21.30 -3.93 -6.00
CA PRO A 98 21.70 -2.58 -5.61
C PRO A 98 21.98 -2.47 -4.12
N PRO A 99 23.08 -1.80 -3.68
CA PRO A 99 23.48 -1.79 -2.27
C PRO A 99 22.61 -0.89 -1.38
N ALA A 100 21.84 0.04 -1.94
CA ALA A 100 21.06 1.02 -1.16
C ALA A 100 20.11 0.40 -0.13
N PRO A 101 19.34 -0.67 -0.42
CA PRO A 101 18.51 -1.32 0.59
C PRO A 101 19.32 -1.91 1.75
N ALA A 102 20.51 -2.47 1.48
CA ALA A 102 21.39 -2.98 2.53
C ALA A 102 21.87 -1.84 3.45
N VAL A 103 22.24 -0.69 2.89
CA VAL A 103 22.64 0.49 3.67
C VAL A 103 21.51 0.96 4.57
N LEU A 104 20.28 1.01 4.07
CA LEU A 104 19.08 1.36 4.87
C LEU A 104 18.79 0.32 5.97
N SER A 105 19.20 -0.93 5.78
CA SER A 105 19.00 -2.02 6.74
C SER A 105 20.10 -2.07 7.82
N MET A 106 21.26 -1.45 7.59
CA MET A 106 22.42 -1.50 8.52
C MET A 106 22.06 -1.19 9.98
N PRO A 107 21.30 -0.14 10.32
CA PRO A 107 20.97 0.16 11.72
C PRO A 107 20.21 -0.97 12.41
N PHE A 108 19.33 -1.63 11.67
CA PHE A 108 18.51 -2.73 12.18
C PHE A 108 19.34 -4.01 12.33
N VAL A 109 20.16 -4.31 11.33
CA VAL A 109 21.06 -5.48 11.36
C VAL A 109 22.12 -5.32 12.45
N ALA A 110 22.61 -4.11 12.72
CA ALA A 110 23.52 -3.85 13.82
C ALA A 110 22.93 -4.19 15.21
N ILE A 111 21.60 -4.06 15.37
CA ILE A 111 20.90 -4.33 16.63
C ILE A 111 20.40 -5.78 16.70
N PHE A 112 19.81 -6.28 15.63
CA PHE A 112 19.09 -7.56 15.60
C PHE A 112 19.88 -8.69 14.91
N GLY A 113 21.05 -8.37 14.34
CA GLY A 113 21.87 -9.31 13.57
C GLY A 113 21.25 -9.68 12.21
N VAL A 114 21.86 -10.65 11.55
CA VAL A 114 21.43 -11.15 10.23
C VAL A 114 20.05 -11.86 10.25
N SER A 115 19.56 -12.21 11.44
CA SER A 115 18.22 -12.77 11.63
C SER A 115 17.12 -11.72 11.74
N PHE A 116 17.41 -10.46 11.40
CA PHE A 116 16.41 -9.40 11.37
C PHE A 116 15.20 -9.79 10.52
N ALA A 117 14.02 -9.76 11.13
CA ALA A 117 12.72 -10.11 10.53
C ALA A 117 11.80 -8.89 10.55
N GLY A 118 12.20 -7.79 9.88
CA GLY A 118 11.47 -6.53 9.85
C GLY A 118 11.55 -5.84 8.49
N PHE A 119 11.85 -6.57 7.43
CA PHE A 119 11.97 -6.01 6.08
C PHE A 119 10.63 -5.55 5.50
N ILE A 120 9.52 -6.23 5.83
CA ILE A 120 8.17 -5.80 5.44
C ILE A 120 7.82 -4.50 6.16
N ALA A 121 8.16 -4.36 7.44
CA ALA A 121 7.97 -3.11 8.18
C ALA A 121 8.82 -1.99 7.58
N LEU A 122 10.09 -2.26 7.24
CA LEU A 122 10.98 -1.32 6.57
C LEU A 122 10.41 -0.90 5.19
N ALA A 123 9.97 -1.85 4.37
CA ALA A 123 9.32 -1.58 3.08
C ALA A 123 8.07 -0.72 3.26
N THR A 124 7.29 -0.95 4.33
CA THR A 124 6.11 -0.14 4.65
C THR A 124 6.47 1.30 4.97
N VAL A 125 7.53 1.53 5.74
CA VAL A 125 8.04 2.88 6.05
C VAL A 125 8.55 3.57 4.77
N ILE A 126 9.31 2.87 3.94
CA ILE A 126 9.83 3.38 2.66
C ILE A 126 8.69 3.76 1.71
N THR A 127 7.71 2.87 1.55
CA THR A 127 6.54 3.11 0.69
C THR A 127 5.68 4.25 1.24
N GLY A 128 5.43 4.27 2.57
CA GLY A 128 4.69 5.36 3.22
C GLY A 128 5.37 6.72 3.02
N THR A 129 6.70 6.75 3.11
CA THR A 129 7.50 7.95 2.82
C THR A 129 7.34 8.37 1.35
N SER A 130 7.34 7.42 0.42
CA SER A 130 7.12 7.72 -1.01
C SER A 130 5.73 8.32 -1.23
N VAL A 131 4.68 7.75 -0.66
CA VAL A 131 3.31 8.28 -0.74
C VAL A 131 3.22 9.69 -0.13
N PHE A 132 3.93 9.92 0.98
CA PHE A 132 4.02 11.26 1.58
C PHE A 132 4.72 12.25 0.62
N VAL A 133 5.83 11.88 -0.01
CA VAL A 133 6.50 12.72 -1.02
C VAL A 133 5.55 13.06 -2.16
N TRP A 134 4.80 12.10 -2.68
CA TRP A 134 3.79 12.33 -3.72
C TRP A 134 2.68 13.28 -3.26
N SER A 135 2.28 13.23 -1.99
CA SER A 135 1.34 14.21 -1.45
C SER A 135 1.87 15.65 -1.51
N ARG A 136 3.18 15.80 -1.28
CA ARG A 136 3.86 17.10 -1.40
C ARG A 136 3.99 17.58 -2.85
N ILE A 137 4.26 16.64 -3.77
CA ILE A 137 4.30 16.92 -5.22
C ILE A 137 2.92 17.40 -5.69
N PHE A 138 1.83 16.71 -5.35
CA PHE A 138 0.47 17.12 -5.73
C PHE A 138 0.09 18.47 -5.15
N ALA A 139 0.51 18.78 -3.91
CA ALA A 139 0.32 20.10 -3.31
C ALA A 139 1.09 21.18 -4.07
N ALA A 140 2.34 20.93 -4.47
CA ALA A 140 3.15 21.87 -5.26
C ALA A 140 2.55 22.10 -6.65
N LEU A 141 1.99 21.07 -7.29
CA LEU A 141 1.28 21.14 -8.56
C LEU A 141 -0.13 21.76 -8.44
N ARG A 142 -0.56 22.15 -7.23
CA ARG A 142 -1.90 22.69 -6.94
C ARG A 142 -3.04 21.79 -7.37
N VAL A 143 -2.84 20.46 -7.29
CA VAL A 143 -3.91 19.49 -7.55
C VAL A 143 -5.01 19.71 -6.50
N GLU A 144 -6.26 19.68 -6.94
CA GLU A 144 -7.43 19.79 -6.07
C GLU A 144 -7.38 18.69 -4.99
N ARG A 145 -7.70 19.05 -3.73
CA ARG A 145 -7.50 18.19 -2.56
C ARG A 145 -8.17 16.82 -2.67
N MET A 146 -9.40 16.77 -3.16
CA MET A 146 -10.14 15.50 -3.28
C MET A 146 -9.51 14.62 -4.36
N THR A 147 -9.14 15.22 -5.49
CA THR A 147 -8.42 14.54 -6.58
C THR A 147 -7.07 14.01 -6.09
N ALA A 148 -6.31 14.79 -5.31
CA ALA A 148 -5.05 14.35 -4.74
C ALA A 148 -5.22 13.13 -3.81
N VAL A 149 -6.26 13.11 -2.98
CA VAL A 149 -6.57 11.96 -2.11
C VAL A 149 -6.85 10.71 -2.94
N TRP A 150 -7.67 10.81 -3.98
CA TRP A 150 -7.96 9.68 -4.86
C TRP A 150 -6.72 9.17 -5.60
N LEU A 151 -5.86 10.07 -6.07
CA LEU A 151 -4.61 9.71 -6.72
C LEU A 151 -3.64 9.00 -5.75
N LEU A 152 -3.56 9.45 -4.49
CA LEU A 152 -2.74 8.78 -3.47
C LEU A 152 -3.28 7.39 -3.10
N ILE A 153 -4.60 7.24 -3.00
CA ILE A 153 -5.23 5.92 -2.79
C ILE A 153 -4.95 5.00 -3.99
N ALA A 154 -5.12 5.50 -5.20
CA ALA A 154 -4.82 4.74 -6.42
C ALA A 154 -3.33 4.36 -6.48
N LEU A 155 -2.42 5.27 -6.13
CA LEU A 155 -0.99 5.01 -6.07
C LEU A 155 -0.66 3.92 -5.04
N ALA A 156 -1.18 4.03 -3.83
CA ALA A 156 -0.87 3.12 -2.74
C ALA A 156 -1.45 1.71 -2.94
N PHE A 157 -2.69 1.62 -3.45
CA PHE A 157 -3.46 0.37 -3.46
C PHE A 157 -3.88 -0.09 -4.87
N GLY A 158 -3.94 0.81 -5.83
CA GLY A 158 -4.32 0.52 -7.22
C GLY A 158 -3.14 0.19 -8.15
N THR A 159 -1.92 0.28 -7.64
CA THR A 159 -0.68 -0.08 -8.36
C THR A 159 -0.02 -1.30 -7.71
N PRO A 160 1.02 -1.90 -8.34
CA PRO A 160 1.82 -2.95 -7.72
C PRO A 160 2.50 -2.55 -6.41
N LEU A 161 2.49 -1.26 -6.02
CA LEU A 161 3.18 -0.75 -4.85
C LEU A 161 2.76 -1.44 -3.54
N TYR A 162 1.46 -1.72 -3.38
CA TYR A 162 0.97 -2.48 -2.24
C TYR A 162 1.57 -3.89 -2.20
N TYR A 163 1.57 -4.59 -3.34
CA TYR A 163 2.15 -5.93 -3.45
C TYR A 163 3.65 -5.94 -3.15
N VAL A 164 4.38 -4.97 -3.70
CA VAL A 164 5.81 -4.76 -3.41
C VAL A 164 6.06 -4.58 -1.92
N THR A 165 5.19 -3.84 -1.25
CA THR A 165 5.30 -3.58 0.20
C THR A 165 5.09 -4.82 1.04
N ILE A 166 4.04 -5.60 0.80
CA ILE A 166 3.75 -6.83 1.57
C ILE A 166 4.73 -7.97 1.30
N ARG A 167 5.52 -7.86 0.22
CA ARG A 167 6.59 -8.80 -0.14
C ARG A 167 7.99 -8.19 0.08
N GLY A 168 8.07 -7.16 0.92
CA GLY A 168 9.32 -6.48 1.24
C GLY A 168 10.38 -7.36 1.90
N ASP A 169 10.02 -8.56 2.37
CA ASP A 169 10.92 -9.62 2.80
C ASP A 169 11.79 -10.19 1.66
N GLY A 170 11.37 -10.06 0.41
CA GLY A 170 12.15 -10.47 -0.76
C GLY A 170 13.05 -9.35 -1.29
N VAL A 171 14.28 -9.67 -1.70
CA VAL A 171 15.28 -8.69 -2.19
C VAL A 171 14.78 -7.85 -3.35
N TRP A 172 14.10 -8.46 -4.33
CA TRP A 172 13.55 -7.76 -5.49
C TRP A 172 12.54 -6.69 -5.10
N PHE A 173 11.67 -7.01 -4.14
CA PHE A 173 10.58 -6.12 -3.72
C PHE A 173 11.10 -4.97 -2.89
N LEU A 174 12.03 -5.22 -1.95
CA LEU A 174 12.65 -4.14 -1.18
C LEU A 174 13.45 -3.20 -2.08
N ALA A 175 14.18 -3.74 -3.07
CA ALA A 175 14.90 -2.92 -4.05
C ALA A 175 13.95 -2.01 -4.83
N GLN A 176 12.78 -2.51 -5.25
CA GLN A 176 11.77 -1.72 -5.96
C GLN A 176 11.17 -0.63 -5.08
N ALA A 177 10.87 -0.93 -3.80
CA ALA A 177 10.38 0.07 -2.85
C ALA A 177 11.40 1.21 -2.68
N CYS A 178 12.70 0.88 -2.51
CA CYS A 178 13.78 1.86 -2.42
C CYS A 178 13.94 2.66 -3.72
N GLY A 179 13.88 2.00 -4.88
CA GLY A 179 13.94 2.65 -6.19
C GLY A 179 12.78 3.63 -6.39
N PHE A 180 11.58 3.24 -5.99
CA PHE A 180 10.41 4.11 -6.07
C PHE A 180 10.55 5.35 -5.16
N LEU A 181 11.09 5.18 -3.93
CA LEU A 181 11.39 6.32 -3.06
C LEU A 181 12.43 7.25 -3.68
N ALA A 182 13.49 6.71 -4.25
CA ALA A 182 14.54 7.51 -4.89
C ALA A 182 14.00 8.34 -6.06
N VAL A 183 13.18 7.72 -6.94
CA VAL A 183 12.51 8.43 -8.04
C VAL A 183 11.54 9.49 -7.50
N SER A 184 10.76 9.16 -6.48
CA SER A 184 9.83 10.11 -5.86
C SER A 184 10.56 11.33 -5.29
N ALA A 185 11.69 11.12 -4.60
CA ALA A 185 12.52 12.18 -4.06
C ALA A 185 13.19 13.04 -5.16
N ALA A 186 13.57 12.41 -6.28
CA ALA A 186 14.17 13.13 -7.42
C ALA A 186 13.16 14.02 -8.17
N LEU A 187 11.87 13.70 -8.08
CA LEU A 187 10.80 14.46 -8.71
C LEU A 187 10.27 15.59 -7.83
N TRP A 188 10.56 15.57 -6.55
CA TRP A 188 10.16 16.60 -5.60
C TRP A 188 11.16 17.75 -5.56
#